data_98dda87f026e6d7fba67a750e8c863c2
#
_entry.id   98dda87f026e6d7fba67a750e8c863c2
#
_cell.length_a   1.000
_cell.length_b   1.000
_cell.length_c   1.000
_cell.angle_alpha   90.00
_cell.angle_beta   90.00
_cell.angle_gamma   90.00
#
_symmetry.space_group_name_H-M   'P 1'
#
loop_
_entity.id
_entity.type
_entity.pdbx_description
1 polymer ?
#
loop_
_entity_poly.entity_id
_entity_poly.type
_entity_poly.pdbx_seq_one_letter_code
_entity_poly.pdbx_strand_id
1 'polypeptide(L)'
;MNHIDDAEKIYLFEADDEWIEALCCTFENEGDNIEIIQGYVGDTIENGNLTIDSILEGQKVNYIKMDIEGYERSALTGARAVLEHNPEITCAICAYHCHGDSEWISSYLDELGFETAISHGYMSPDWSYESRLYAELRRGVVFGKKSLHSNTPGTYS
;
A
#
# COMPACT_ATOMS: atom_id res chain seq x y z
N MET A 1 -5.01 7.76 20.36
CA MET A 1 -6.26 8.09 19.66
C MET A 1 -6.53 6.90 18.77
N ASN A 2 -7.65 6.22 18.94
CA ASN A 2 -7.97 5.04 18.13
C ASN A 2 -8.65 5.55 16.85
N HIS A 3 -7.97 5.45 15.69
CA HIS A 3 -8.49 5.96 14.41
C HIS A 3 -9.46 4.98 13.73
N ILE A 4 -9.69 3.81 14.31
CA ILE A 4 -10.63 2.81 13.79
C ILE A 4 -12.06 3.34 13.81
N ASP A 5 -12.41 4.09 14.86
CA ASP A 5 -13.74 4.67 15.03
C ASP A 5 -14.05 5.81 14.03
N ASP A 6 -13.00 6.39 13.43
CA ASP A 6 -13.11 7.48 12.46
C ASP A 6 -13.21 6.97 11.01
N ALA A 7 -12.95 5.69 10.77
CA ALA A 7 -12.98 5.09 9.44
C ALA A 7 -14.38 4.55 9.10
N GLU A 8 -14.88 4.89 7.93
CA GLU A 8 -16.13 4.34 7.41
C GLU A 8 -16.03 2.85 7.13
N LYS A 9 -14.92 2.41 6.51
CA LYS A 9 -14.62 1.01 6.24
C LYS A 9 -13.11 0.79 6.20
N ILE A 10 -12.66 -0.34 6.73
CA ILE A 10 -11.27 -0.81 6.71
C ILE A 10 -11.23 -2.19 6.10
N TYR A 11 -10.38 -2.39 5.11
CA TYR A 11 -10.09 -3.67 4.49
C TYR A 11 -8.69 -4.12 4.88
N LEU A 12 -8.58 -5.29 5.51
CA LEU A 12 -7.32 -5.90 5.92
C LEU A 12 -7.06 -7.12 5.05
N PHE A 13 -6.00 -7.07 4.25
CA PHE A 13 -5.58 -8.19 3.40
C PHE A 13 -4.46 -8.94 4.10
N GLU A 14 -4.63 -10.23 4.28
CA GLU A 14 -3.65 -11.12 4.90
C GLU A 14 -3.71 -12.50 4.24
N ALA A 15 -2.57 -13.14 4.04
CA ALA A 15 -2.49 -14.46 3.39
C ALA A 15 -2.24 -15.60 4.38
N ASP A 16 -1.60 -15.30 5.50
CA ASP A 16 -1.18 -16.29 6.50
C ASP A 16 -2.33 -16.63 7.46
N ASP A 17 -2.62 -17.94 7.59
CA ASP A 17 -3.71 -18.43 8.42
C ASP A 17 -3.57 -18.04 9.91
N GLU A 18 -2.33 -18.01 10.44
CA GLU A 18 -2.09 -17.67 11.86
C GLU A 18 -2.35 -16.17 12.08
N TRP A 19 -1.97 -15.32 11.13
CA TRP A 19 -2.27 -13.90 11.20
C TRP A 19 -3.76 -13.60 10.99
N ILE A 20 -4.45 -14.33 10.13
CA ILE A 20 -5.91 -14.23 9.97
C ILE A 20 -6.61 -14.51 11.30
N GLU A 21 -6.23 -15.60 12.01
CA GLU A 21 -6.79 -15.92 13.30
C GLU A 21 -6.54 -14.80 14.32
N ALA A 22 -5.31 -14.27 14.36
CA ALA A 22 -4.94 -13.16 15.23
C ALA A 22 -5.73 -11.88 14.94
N LEU A 23 -5.92 -11.54 13.67
CA LEU A 23 -6.72 -10.38 13.23
C LEU A 23 -8.20 -10.55 13.62
N CYS A 24 -8.79 -11.73 13.38
CA CYS A 24 -10.16 -12.02 13.78
C CYS A 24 -10.35 -11.86 15.30
N CYS A 25 -9.45 -12.40 16.12
CA CYS A 25 -9.50 -12.23 17.57
C CYS A 25 -9.32 -10.77 18.00
N THR A 26 -8.41 -10.03 17.33
CA THR A 26 -8.12 -8.63 17.68
C THR A 26 -9.31 -7.73 17.44
N PHE A 27 -10.02 -7.95 16.33
CA PHE A 27 -11.10 -7.08 15.88
C PHE A 27 -12.51 -7.65 16.15
N GLU A 28 -12.62 -8.73 16.92
CA GLU A 28 -13.91 -9.39 17.23
C GLU A 28 -14.98 -8.42 17.78
N ASN A 29 -14.56 -7.38 18.49
CA ASN A 29 -15.45 -6.41 19.16
C ASN A 29 -15.36 -4.98 18.59
N GLU A 30 -14.64 -4.77 17.47
CA GLU A 30 -14.37 -3.41 16.92
C GLU A 30 -15.43 -2.94 15.91
N GLY A 31 -16.56 -3.64 15.79
CA GLY A 31 -17.68 -3.24 14.95
C GLY A 31 -17.61 -3.76 13.51
N ASP A 32 -18.66 -3.47 12.72
CA ASP A 32 -18.86 -4.01 11.37
C ASP A 32 -18.09 -3.26 10.27
N ASN A 33 -17.25 -2.28 10.65
CA ASN A 33 -16.49 -1.47 9.71
C ASN A 33 -15.15 -2.09 9.29
N ILE A 34 -14.75 -3.23 9.86
CA ILE A 34 -13.53 -3.95 9.49
C ILE A 34 -13.89 -5.22 8.71
N GLU A 35 -13.23 -5.40 7.58
CA GLU A 35 -13.34 -6.59 6.74
C GLU A 35 -11.98 -7.23 6.54
N ILE A 36 -11.83 -8.48 6.98
CA ILE A 36 -10.60 -9.25 6.83
C ILE A 36 -10.74 -10.12 5.58
N ILE A 37 -9.81 -9.97 4.65
CA ILE A 37 -9.80 -10.63 3.34
C ILE A 37 -8.57 -11.52 3.30
N GLN A 38 -8.82 -12.84 3.28
CA GLN A 38 -7.75 -13.82 3.22
C GLN A 38 -7.33 -14.04 1.78
N GLY A 39 -6.04 -13.87 1.49
CA GLY A 39 -5.42 -14.20 0.22
C GLY A 39 -4.17 -13.39 -0.07
N TYR A 40 -3.38 -13.91 -1.00
CA TYR A 40 -2.21 -13.19 -1.53
C TYR A 40 -2.66 -12.09 -2.47
N VAL A 41 -2.21 -10.87 -2.25
CA VAL A 41 -2.48 -9.73 -3.14
C VAL A 41 -1.41 -9.66 -4.22
N GLY A 42 -1.85 -9.60 -5.48
CA GLY A 42 -0.96 -9.53 -6.63
C GLY A 42 -1.56 -8.73 -7.79
N ASP A 43 -0.97 -8.91 -8.98
CA ASP A 43 -1.38 -8.25 -10.23
C ASP A 43 -2.45 -9.03 -11.02
N THR A 44 -2.70 -10.28 -10.65
CA THR A 44 -3.68 -11.15 -11.30
C THR A 44 -4.48 -11.94 -10.28
N ILE A 45 -5.68 -12.38 -10.66
CA ILE A 45 -6.57 -13.25 -9.86
C ILE A 45 -6.32 -14.75 -10.12
N GLU A 46 -5.21 -15.09 -10.76
CA GLU A 46 -4.86 -16.47 -11.05
C GLU A 46 -4.27 -17.19 -9.81
N ASN A 47 -4.43 -18.51 -9.75
CA ASN A 47 -3.89 -19.37 -8.69
C ASN A 47 -4.33 -19.01 -7.26
N GLY A 48 -5.50 -18.38 -7.10
CA GLY A 48 -6.01 -18.00 -5.78
C GLY A 48 -5.49 -16.66 -5.27
N ASN A 49 -4.74 -15.93 -6.08
CA ASN A 49 -4.36 -14.55 -5.77
C ASN A 49 -5.56 -13.61 -5.92
N LEU A 50 -5.50 -12.51 -5.19
CA LEU A 50 -6.48 -11.42 -5.26
C LEU A 50 -5.80 -10.19 -5.87
N THR A 51 -6.60 -9.35 -6.53
CA THR A 51 -6.16 -7.98 -6.85
C THR A 51 -6.96 -7.00 -6.00
N ILE A 52 -6.34 -5.91 -5.58
CA ILE A 52 -7.05 -4.85 -4.85
C ILE A 52 -8.21 -4.33 -5.70
N ASP A 53 -8.00 -4.18 -7.00
CA ASP A 53 -9.04 -3.76 -7.94
C ASP A 53 -10.25 -4.70 -7.96
N SER A 54 -10.04 -6.03 -7.87
CA SER A 54 -11.15 -6.99 -7.90
C SER A 54 -12.01 -6.96 -6.63
N ILE A 55 -11.42 -6.56 -5.51
CA ILE A 55 -12.12 -6.50 -4.22
C ILE A 55 -12.78 -5.13 -4.00
N LEU A 56 -12.09 -4.06 -4.42
CA LEU A 56 -12.50 -2.69 -4.12
C LEU A 56 -13.09 -1.95 -5.34
N GLU A 57 -13.54 -2.69 -6.35
CA GLU A 57 -14.15 -2.11 -7.55
C GLU A 57 -15.33 -1.17 -7.19
N GLY A 58 -15.21 0.08 -7.62
CA GLY A 58 -16.22 1.12 -7.38
C GLY A 58 -16.26 1.67 -5.95
N GLN A 59 -15.41 1.19 -5.05
CA GLN A 59 -15.31 1.71 -3.69
C GLN A 59 -14.51 3.01 -3.66
N LYS A 60 -14.89 3.91 -2.76
CA LYS A 60 -14.08 5.09 -2.44
C LYS A 60 -12.96 4.68 -1.49
N VAL A 61 -11.73 4.78 -1.97
CA VAL A 61 -10.52 4.51 -1.18
C VAL A 61 -9.76 5.81 -0.98
N ASN A 62 -9.41 6.14 0.25
CA ASN A 62 -8.66 7.35 0.58
C ASN A 62 -7.29 7.08 1.24
N TYR A 63 -7.03 5.84 1.65
CA TYR A 63 -5.73 5.47 2.20
C TYR A 63 -5.38 4.02 1.88
N ILE A 64 -4.13 3.80 1.48
CA ILE A 64 -3.54 2.45 1.31
C ILE A 64 -2.21 2.40 2.06
N LYS A 65 -2.03 1.39 2.92
CA LYS A 65 -0.74 0.98 3.46
C LYS A 65 -0.37 -0.40 2.92
N MET A 66 0.88 -0.56 2.49
CA MET A 66 1.42 -1.87 2.12
C MET A 66 2.73 -2.14 2.85
N ASP A 67 2.82 -3.36 3.37
CA ASP A 67 4.01 -3.94 4.01
C ASP A 67 3.86 -5.46 3.86
N ILE A 68 4.19 -5.99 2.67
CA ILE A 68 3.79 -7.31 2.20
C ILE A 68 4.96 -8.12 1.64
N GLU A 69 6.11 -7.97 2.30
CA GLU A 69 7.28 -8.84 2.17
C GLU A 69 7.81 -8.99 0.73
N GLY A 70 7.78 -7.87 -0.06
CA GLY A 70 8.36 -7.79 -1.41
C GLY A 70 7.37 -8.00 -2.56
N TYR A 71 6.09 -8.11 -2.28
CA TYR A 71 5.04 -8.19 -3.30
C TYR A 71 4.41 -6.83 -3.64
N GLU A 72 4.96 -5.72 -3.12
CA GLU A 72 4.40 -4.37 -3.26
C GLU A 72 4.21 -3.95 -4.72
N ARG A 73 5.18 -4.27 -5.61
CA ARG A 73 5.05 -3.94 -7.04
C ARG A 73 3.88 -4.65 -7.70
N SER A 74 3.73 -5.94 -7.43
CA SER A 74 2.63 -6.75 -7.96
C SER A 74 1.29 -6.26 -7.42
N ALA A 75 1.20 -6.02 -6.10
CA ALA A 75 -0.01 -5.51 -5.46
C ALA A 75 -0.41 -4.11 -5.96
N LEU A 76 0.56 -3.19 -6.15
CA LEU A 76 0.30 -1.87 -6.75
C LEU A 76 -0.19 -1.97 -8.18
N THR A 77 0.34 -2.92 -8.96
CA THR A 77 -0.15 -3.18 -10.32
C THR A 77 -1.60 -3.66 -10.29
N GLY A 78 -1.95 -4.55 -9.35
CA GLY A 78 -3.32 -5.02 -9.14
C GLY A 78 -4.26 -4.05 -8.41
N ALA A 79 -3.76 -2.87 -8.03
CA ALA A 79 -4.52 -1.75 -7.47
C ALA A 79 -4.67 -0.57 -8.44
N ARG A 80 -4.27 -0.74 -9.70
CA ARG A 80 -4.16 0.35 -10.66
C ARG A 80 -5.47 1.13 -10.83
N ALA A 81 -6.59 0.44 -10.99
CA ALA A 81 -7.88 1.09 -11.18
C ALA A 81 -8.31 1.87 -9.93
N VAL A 82 -8.13 1.30 -8.74
CA VAL A 82 -8.37 1.98 -7.46
C VAL A 82 -7.52 3.24 -7.35
N LEU A 83 -6.22 3.15 -7.66
CA LEU A 83 -5.30 4.29 -7.62
C LEU A 83 -5.67 5.37 -8.64
N GLU A 84 -6.10 5.00 -9.85
CA GLU A 84 -6.50 5.95 -10.90
C GLU A 84 -7.81 6.66 -10.58
N HIS A 85 -8.81 5.94 -10.09
CA HIS A 85 -10.17 6.45 -9.93
C HIS A 85 -10.43 7.20 -8.61
N ASN A 86 -9.50 7.13 -7.64
CA ASN A 86 -9.63 7.84 -6.37
C ASN A 86 -8.77 9.13 -6.38
N PRO A 87 -9.39 10.32 -6.52
CA PRO A 87 -8.65 11.56 -6.72
C PRO A 87 -8.00 12.14 -5.45
N GLU A 88 -8.36 11.65 -4.29
CA GLU A 88 -7.89 12.13 -2.98
C GLU A 88 -7.29 10.99 -2.14
N ILE A 89 -6.57 10.08 -2.80
CA ILE A 89 -5.97 8.94 -2.13
C ILE A 89 -4.55 9.25 -1.63
N THR A 90 -4.21 8.70 -0.48
CA THR A 90 -2.86 8.72 0.09
C THR A 90 -2.33 7.29 0.22
N CYS A 91 -1.05 7.10 -0.06
CA CYS A 91 -0.38 5.80 0.03
C CYS A 91 0.83 5.86 0.97
N ALA A 92 1.07 4.77 1.72
CA ALA A 92 2.28 4.52 2.48
C ALA A 92 2.76 3.10 2.16
N ILE A 93 3.76 2.99 1.28
CA ILE A 93 4.20 1.72 0.71
C ILE A 93 5.61 1.41 1.20
N CYS A 94 5.81 0.28 1.85
CA CYS A 94 7.13 -0.18 2.25
C CYS A 94 7.98 -0.49 1.01
N ALA A 95 9.25 -0.08 1.03
CA ALA A 95 10.13 -0.09 -0.13
C ALA A 95 11.51 -0.67 0.19
N TYR A 96 11.59 -1.46 1.26
CA TYR A 96 12.84 -2.02 1.75
C TYR A 96 13.00 -3.51 1.48
N HIS A 97 11.97 -4.20 0.99
CA HIS A 97 12.01 -5.64 0.78
C HIS A 97 12.85 -6.02 -0.45
N CYS A 98 12.69 -5.34 -1.57
CA CYS A 98 13.45 -5.63 -2.78
C CYS A 98 14.35 -4.45 -3.20
N HIS A 99 15.45 -4.78 -3.90
CA HIS A 99 16.32 -3.75 -4.45
C HIS A 99 15.58 -2.90 -5.49
N GLY A 100 15.71 -1.57 -5.39
CA GLY A 100 15.09 -0.63 -6.33
C GLY A 100 13.59 -0.43 -6.15
N ASP A 101 12.99 -0.89 -5.02
CA ASP A 101 11.56 -0.70 -4.76
C ASP A 101 11.22 0.78 -4.61
N SER A 102 12.04 1.55 -3.91
CA SER A 102 11.76 2.97 -3.69
C SER A 102 11.68 3.77 -4.99
N GLU A 103 12.58 3.51 -5.93
CA GLU A 103 12.61 4.15 -7.24
C GLU A 103 11.43 3.69 -8.11
N TRP A 104 11.17 2.38 -8.13
CA TRP A 104 10.08 1.83 -8.94
C TRP A 104 8.71 2.31 -8.42
N ILE A 105 8.46 2.22 -7.11
CA ILE A 105 7.19 2.63 -6.50
C ILE A 105 6.96 4.13 -6.71
N SER A 106 7.99 4.97 -6.49
CA SER A 106 7.87 6.41 -6.76
C SER A 106 7.51 6.68 -8.20
N SER A 107 8.24 6.09 -9.16
CA SER A 107 7.96 6.29 -10.59
C SER A 107 6.56 5.82 -10.98
N TYR A 108 6.13 4.68 -10.45
CA TYR A 108 4.79 4.13 -10.73
C TYR A 108 3.67 5.04 -10.21
N LEU A 109 3.83 5.54 -8.99
CA LEU A 109 2.85 6.47 -8.40
C LEU A 109 2.87 7.84 -9.11
N ASP A 110 4.05 8.35 -9.48
CA ASP A 110 4.18 9.60 -10.25
C ASP A 110 3.46 9.51 -11.61
N GLU A 111 3.57 8.37 -12.32
CA GLU A 111 2.84 8.10 -13.57
C GLU A 111 1.32 8.14 -13.37
N LEU A 112 0.83 7.78 -12.20
CA LEU A 112 -0.59 7.83 -11.84
C LEU A 112 -1.04 9.21 -11.30
N GLY A 113 -0.14 10.19 -11.28
CA GLY A 113 -0.42 11.57 -10.89
C GLY A 113 -0.34 11.82 -9.37
N PHE A 114 0.43 11.02 -8.65
CA PHE A 114 0.70 11.28 -7.24
C PHE A 114 1.91 12.22 -7.09
N GLU A 115 1.89 13.01 -6.04
CA GLU A 115 3.09 13.65 -5.49
C GLU A 115 3.75 12.65 -4.55
N THR A 116 5.01 12.27 -4.81
CA THR A 116 5.70 11.26 -4.02
C THR A 116 6.78 11.85 -3.13
N ALA A 117 7.01 11.21 -1.99
CA ALA A 117 8.10 11.49 -1.07
C ALA A 117 8.63 10.19 -0.48
N ILE A 118 9.93 10.09 -0.29
CA ILE A 118 10.57 8.92 0.30
C ILE A 118 10.98 9.26 1.74
N SER A 119 10.74 8.34 2.67
CA SER A 119 11.12 8.50 4.07
C SER A 119 12.62 8.81 4.23
N HIS A 120 12.94 9.64 5.22
CA HIS A 120 14.33 9.92 5.57
C HIS A 120 15.01 8.69 6.20
N GLY A 121 16.31 8.56 5.97
CA GLY A 121 17.10 7.45 6.50
C GLY A 121 17.06 6.20 5.64
N TYR A 122 17.70 5.17 6.15
CA TYR A 122 17.85 3.88 5.50
C TYR A 122 17.57 2.77 6.49
N MET A 123 17.06 1.65 5.99
CA MET A 123 16.82 0.42 6.75
C MET A 123 17.73 -0.70 6.21
N SER A 124 18.15 -1.58 7.09
CA SER A 124 18.73 -2.86 6.70
C SER A 124 17.61 -3.90 6.72
N PRO A 125 17.27 -4.51 5.59
CA PRO A 125 16.16 -5.48 5.51
C PRO A 125 16.51 -6.81 6.17
N ASP A 126 17.78 -7.08 6.44
CA ASP A 126 18.25 -8.32 7.03
C ASP A 126 18.89 -8.06 8.41
N TRP A 127 18.41 -8.75 9.43
CA TRP A 127 18.89 -8.68 10.81
C TRP A 127 19.95 -9.73 11.14
N SER A 128 20.38 -10.58 10.17
CA SER A 128 21.40 -11.59 10.39
C SER A 128 22.76 -10.95 10.69
N TYR A 129 23.63 -11.67 11.42
CA TYR A 129 24.97 -11.18 11.72
C TYR A 129 25.82 -10.99 10.46
N GLU A 130 25.60 -11.85 9.46
CA GLU A 130 26.33 -11.80 8.18
C GLU A 130 25.95 -10.57 7.36
N SER A 131 24.69 -10.19 7.36
CA SER A 131 24.20 -9.00 6.66
C SER A 131 24.73 -7.68 7.25
N ARG A 132 25.08 -7.67 8.54
CA ARG A 132 25.71 -6.49 9.17
C ARG A 132 27.08 -6.12 8.60
N LEU A 133 27.78 -7.09 8.00
CA LEU A 133 29.07 -6.87 7.36
C LEU A 133 28.97 -6.33 5.93
N TYR A 134 27.82 -6.59 5.26
CA TYR A 134 27.57 -6.21 3.88
C TYR A 134 26.15 -5.64 3.71
N ALA A 135 25.65 -4.94 4.74
CA ALA A 135 24.29 -4.44 4.76
C ALA A 135 24.00 -3.54 3.56
N GLU A 136 23.15 -4.02 2.68
CA GLU A 136 22.51 -3.16 1.71
C GLU A 136 21.51 -2.26 2.44
N LEU A 137 21.76 -0.96 2.39
CA LEU A 137 20.87 0.02 3.00
C LEU A 137 19.79 0.42 1.99
N ARG A 138 18.53 0.22 2.35
CA ARG A 138 17.37 0.51 1.51
C ARG A 138 16.52 1.63 2.11
N ARG A 139 15.80 2.36 1.26
CA ARG A 139 14.80 3.33 1.71
C ARG A 139 13.64 2.60 2.37
N GLY A 140 13.04 3.20 3.40
CA GLY A 140 12.01 2.56 4.20
C GLY A 140 10.64 2.59 3.53
N VAL A 141 10.08 3.79 3.33
CA VAL A 141 8.69 3.97 2.88
C VAL A 141 8.63 5.01 1.78
N VAL A 142 7.83 4.73 0.75
CA VAL A 142 7.37 5.71 -0.23
C VAL A 142 5.98 6.18 0.16
N PHE A 143 5.83 7.47 0.34
CA PHE A 143 4.55 8.14 0.53
C PHE A 143 4.09 8.71 -0.81
N GLY A 144 2.84 8.48 -1.17
CA GLY A 144 2.20 9.08 -2.32
C GLY A 144 0.94 9.81 -1.89
N LYS A 145 0.70 10.99 -2.44
CA LYS A 145 -0.54 11.73 -2.22
C LYS A 145 -1.08 12.22 -3.56
N LYS A 146 -2.33 11.89 -3.85
CA LYS A 146 -3.06 12.41 -4.98
C LYS A 146 -4.05 13.47 -4.45
N SER A 147 -4.01 14.64 -5.05
CA SER A 147 -4.90 15.76 -4.67
C SER A 147 -5.65 16.23 -5.90
N LEU A 148 -6.88 16.64 -5.72
CA LEU A 148 -7.64 17.33 -6.76
C LEU A 148 -6.86 18.60 -7.16
N HIS A 149 -6.05 18.53 -8.21
CA HIS A 149 -5.56 19.76 -8.82
C HIS A 149 -6.76 20.46 -9.44
N SER A 150 -7.08 21.65 -8.95
CA SER A 150 -7.89 22.58 -9.69
C SER A 150 -7.12 22.88 -11.00
N ASN A 151 -7.52 22.24 -12.08
CA ASN A 151 -7.13 22.66 -13.42
C ASN A 151 -7.71 24.06 -13.67
N THR A 152 -7.05 25.07 -13.15
CA THR A 152 -7.23 26.45 -13.62
C THR A 152 -6.27 26.59 -14.79
N PRO A 153 -6.73 26.63 -16.04
CA PRO A 153 -5.85 26.95 -17.16
C PRO A 153 -5.27 28.34 -16.91
N GLY A 154 -3.97 28.41 -16.70
CA GLY A 154 -3.27 29.68 -16.62
C GLY A 154 -3.50 30.42 -17.93
N THR A 155 -4.32 31.46 -17.89
CA THR A 155 -4.38 32.48 -18.92
C THR A 155 -3.05 33.23 -18.90
N TYR A 156 -2.14 32.81 -19.76
CA TYR A 156 -0.98 33.65 -20.10
C TYR A 156 -1.51 34.82 -20.94
N SER A 157 -1.54 36.00 -20.35
CA SER A 157 -1.65 37.28 -21.03
C SER A 157 -0.27 37.85 -21.31
#